data_8df7e5f4605af80d05c5f6cf4ef3882c
#
_entry.id   8df7e5f4605af80d05c5f6cf4ef3882c
#
_cell.length_a   1.000
_cell.length_b   1.000
_cell.length_c   1.000
_cell.angle_alpha   90.00
_cell.angle_beta   90.00
_cell.angle_gamma   90.00
#
_symmetry.space_group_name_H-M   'P 1'
#
loop_
_entity.id
_entity.type
_entity.pdbx_description
1 polymer ?
#
loop_
_entity_poly.entity_id
_entity_poly.type
_entity_poly.pdbx_seq_one_letter_code
_entity_poly.pdbx_strand_id
1 'polypeptide(L)'
;YIEQFKDVFFNDKALVEISNKMQSELSSKIGIKGIDLGGKLGREDTQRVQSETSSYVSRELIRKQKELIKILKEEFSEVGQFRIIISIDDLDRSWLSSSDIRYDFINALLEAFRELLDVKSVKILISIRTDILMGIYNKTLRQDEKDQSLIYSVSWSKDEIRQIIDMRINHLIKNKYKSSRAITMRDIFDFDINNVHADDYILDRTMLRPRDAISFVNYCLKECDGTVSINQDVVLMAEEKFFSSRKRALVSEWVTIYKNIADYIDSLSLLKEHEFSLKSIAEDNKNEILTYILDRASSEDENALHTKIVMNFDELMKVWFIVGVIGIKRTETLVVYSSYDKPDLDITDINRTFIIHPLFNRR
;
A
#
# COMPACT_ATOMS: atom_id res chain seq x y z
N TYR A 1 -13.36 -26.35 22.94
CA TYR A 1 -12.22 -25.53 22.43
C TYR A 1 -12.66 -24.13 22.07
N ILE A 2 -13.68 -23.95 21.23
CA ILE A 2 -14.22 -22.62 20.87
C ILE A 2 -14.74 -21.89 22.10
N GLU A 3 -15.35 -22.58 23.05
CA GLU A 3 -15.80 -21.97 24.31
C GLU A 3 -14.63 -21.56 25.20
N GLN A 4 -13.59 -22.39 25.34
CA GLN A 4 -12.37 -22.04 26.06
C GLN A 4 -11.64 -20.85 25.42
N PHE A 5 -11.61 -20.77 24.08
CA PHE A 5 -11.07 -19.65 23.37
C PHE A 5 -11.86 -18.37 23.62
N LYS A 6 -13.19 -18.44 23.62
CA LYS A 6 -14.08 -17.32 23.98
C LYS A 6 -13.86 -16.89 25.43
N ASP A 7 -13.74 -17.84 26.36
CA ASP A 7 -13.54 -17.53 27.78
C ASP A 7 -12.21 -16.84 28.06
N VAL A 8 -11.17 -17.15 27.30
CA VAL A 8 -9.85 -16.49 27.45
C VAL A 8 -9.82 -15.08 26.86
N PHE A 9 -10.51 -14.84 25.73
CA PHE A 9 -10.42 -13.57 24.98
C PHE A 9 -11.61 -12.64 25.14
N PHE A 10 -12.81 -13.16 25.33
CA PHE A 10 -14.05 -12.38 25.28
C PHE A 10 -14.84 -12.40 26.58
N ASN A 11 -14.29 -13.00 27.64
CA ASN A 11 -15.00 -13.02 28.90
C ASN A 11 -14.74 -11.73 29.69
N ASP A 12 -15.78 -10.92 29.88
CA ASP A 12 -15.75 -9.72 30.72
C ASP A 12 -15.20 -9.99 32.13
N LYS A 13 -15.43 -11.19 32.67
CA LYS A 13 -14.84 -11.61 33.95
C LYS A 13 -13.33 -11.65 33.95
N ALA A 14 -12.71 -12.08 32.83
CA ALA A 14 -11.24 -12.11 32.69
C ALA A 14 -10.66 -10.70 32.68
N LEU A 15 -11.32 -9.75 32.01
CA LEU A 15 -10.91 -8.33 32.01
C LEU A 15 -11.07 -7.70 33.37
N VAL A 16 -12.17 -7.99 34.12
CA VAL A 16 -12.41 -7.54 35.49
C VAL A 16 -11.36 -8.14 36.43
N GLU A 17 -11.04 -9.42 36.30
CA GLU A 17 -10.01 -10.09 37.10
C GLU A 17 -8.60 -9.52 36.87
N ILE A 18 -8.25 -9.21 35.62
CA ILE A 18 -6.99 -8.52 35.28
C ILE A 18 -7.00 -7.13 35.90
N SER A 19 -8.10 -6.38 35.79
CA SER A 19 -8.23 -5.05 36.37
C SER A 19 -8.06 -5.08 37.88
N ASN A 20 -8.71 -6.03 38.58
CA ASN A 20 -8.63 -6.18 40.03
C ASN A 20 -7.22 -6.60 40.50
N LYS A 21 -6.58 -7.53 39.81
CA LYS A 21 -5.18 -7.92 40.10
C LYS A 21 -4.20 -6.76 39.83
N MET A 22 -4.40 -6.02 38.76
CA MET A 22 -3.61 -4.82 38.43
C MET A 22 -3.73 -3.76 39.51
N GLN A 23 -4.96 -3.50 40.00
CA GLN A 23 -5.24 -2.55 41.09
C GLN A 23 -4.57 -2.97 42.40
N SER A 24 -4.60 -4.27 42.73
CA SER A 24 -3.97 -4.83 43.93
C SER A 24 -2.43 -4.76 43.86
N GLU A 25 -1.81 -5.14 42.75
CA GLU A 25 -0.36 -5.09 42.59
C GLU A 25 0.19 -3.64 42.51
N LEU A 26 -0.54 -2.73 41.83
CA LEU A 26 -0.19 -1.32 41.79
C LEU A 26 -0.27 -0.68 43.17
N SER A 27 -1.33 -0.94 43.91
CA SER A 27 -1.49 -0.47 45.29
C SER A 27 -0.36 -0.97 46.21
N SER A 28 0.06 -2.22 46.04
CA SER A 28 1.15 -2.81 46.82
C SER A 28 2.51 -2.21 46.49
N LYS A 29 2.81 -1.96 45.20
CA LYS A 29 4.11 -1.44 44.75
C LYS A 29 4.32 0.06 44.96
N ILE A 30 3.22 0.85 44.87
CA ILE A 30 3.27 2.31 44.97
C ILE A 30 3.03 2.77 46.42
N GLY A 31 2.61 1.86 47.30
CA GLY A 31 2.36 2.18 48.72
C GLY A 31 1.14 3.06 48.97
N ILE A 32 0.26 3.23 48.00
CA ILE A 32 -0.96 4.02 48.09
C ILE A 32 -2.11 3.07 48.38
N LYS A 33 -2.68 3.19 49.55
CA LYS A 33 -3.91 2.47 49.94
C LYS A 33 -5.12 3.12 49.26
N GLY A 34 -5.68 2.41 48.29
CA GLY A 34 -6.92 2.80 47.61
C GLY A 34 -6.68 3.83 46.51
N ILE A 35 -6.38 3.37 45.28
CA ILE A 35 -6.33 4.22 44.10
C ILE A 35 -7.79 4.47 43.69
N ASP A 36 -8.34 5.60 44.14
CA ASP A 36 -9.50 6.20 43.51
C ASP A 36 -8.98 6.96 42.26
N LEU A 37 -9.33 6.46 41.09
CA LEU A 37 -8.91 7.04 39.78
C LEU A 37 -9.39 8.48 39.54
N GLY A 38 -10.11 9.07 40.51
CA GLY A 38 -10.57 10.46 40.53
C GLY A 38 -9.69 11.45 41.31
N GLY A 39 -8.65 11.00 42.05
CA GLY A 39 -7.77 11.86 42.82
C GLY A 39 -6.69 12.52 41.97
N LYS A 40 -6.37 13.80 42.25
CA LYS A 40 -5.27 14.55 41.64
C LYS A 40 -3.92 13.94 42.02
N LEU A 41 -3.42 13.00 41.21
CA LEU A 41 -2.06 12.48 41.31
C LEU A 41 -1.06 13.52 40.75
N GLY A 42 0.12 13.62 41.38
CA GLY A 42 1.23 14.43 40.87
C GLY A 42 1.68 13.89 39.49
N ARG A 43 2.33 14.75 38.71
CA ARG A 43 2.74 14.40 37.32
C ARG A 43 3.70 13.21 37.27
N GLU A 44 4.60 13.07 38.24
CA GLU A 44 5.54 11.96 38.37
C GLU A 44 4.83 10.66 38.79
N ASP A 45 3.86 10.75 39.71
CA ASP A 45 3.06 9.60 40.14
C ASP A 45 2.18 9.07 39.01
N THR A 46 1.63 9.96 38.19
CA THR A 46 0.82 9.58 37.00
C THR A 46 1.67 8.82 35.97
N GLN A 47 2.90 9.30 35.68
CA GLN A 47 3.80 8.62 34.75
C GLN A 47 4.22 7.25 35.30
N ARG A 48 4.49 7.15 36.60
CA ARG A 48 4.89 5.89 37.25
C ARG A 48 3.74 4.87 37.23
N VAL A 49 2.53 5.29 37.56
CA VAL A 49 1.32 4.45 37.49
C VAL A 49 1.07 3.99 36.05
N GLN A 50 1.21 4.87 35.07
CA GLN A 50 1.04 4.54 33.65
C GLN A 50 2.08 3.54 33.16
N SER A 51 3.36 3.69 33.54
CA SER A 51 4.43 2.76 33.19
C SER A 51 4.25 1.37 33.81
N GLU A 52 3.92 1.31 35.10
CA GLU A 52 3.67 0.05 35.81
C GLU A 52 2.42 -0.66 35.28
N THR A 53 1.34 0.09 34.97
CA THR A 53 0.12 -0.43 34.36
C THR A 53 0.41 -1.03 32.99
N SER A 54 1.14 -0.30 32.14
CA SER A 54 1.53 -0.78 30.80
C SER A 54 2.37 -2.04 30.88
N SER A 55 3.33 -2.09 31.81
CA SER A 55 4.19 -3.26 32.03
C SER A 55 3.40 -4.48 32.53
N TYR A 56 2.42 -4.27 33.42
CA TYR A 56 1.56 -5.34 33.93
C TYR A 56 0.65 -5.91 32.83
N VAL A 57 -0.03 -5.03 32.09
CA VAL A 57 -0.93 -5.42 30.97
C VAL A 57 -0.13 -6.19 29.93
N SER A 58 1.08 -5.72 29.57
CA SER A 58 1.93 -6.40 28.62
C SER A 58 2.31 -7.81 29.08
N ARG A 59 2.69 -8.00 30.34
CA ARG A 59 3.04 -9.32 30.89
C ARG A 59 1.86 -10.29 30.88
N GLU A 60 0.67 -9.84 31.27
CA GLU A 60 -0.54 -10.68 31.30
C GLU A 60 -1.00 -11.05 29.89
N LEU A 61 -0.93 -10.11 28.95
CA LEU A 61 -1.22 -10.39 27.53
C LEU A 61 -0.24 -11.40 26.93
N ILE A 62 1.06 -11.24 27.19
CA ILE A 62 2.10 -12.19 26.73
C ILE A 62 1.87 -13.57 27.35
N ARG A 63 1.52 -13.65 28.63
CA ARG A 63 1.22 -14.92 29.29
C ARG A 63 0.04 -15.63 28.62
N LYS A 64 -1.06 -14.91 28.38
CA LYS A 64 -2.26 -15.44 27.70
C LYS A 64 -1.98 -15.83 26.26
N GLN A 65 -1.20 -15.05 25.53
CA GLN A 65 -0.73 -15.38 24.18
C GLN A 65 0.04 -16.70 24.16
N LYS A 66 1.01 -16.87 25.07
CA LYS A 66 1.78 -18.13 25.19
C LYS A 66 0.91 -19.33 25.52
N GLU A 67 -0.06 -19.16 26.43
CA GLU A 67 -1.01 -20.20 26.79
C GLU A 67 -1.86 -20.61 25.58
N LEU A 68 -2.35 -19.66 24.80
CA LEU A 68 -3.10 -19.92 23.57
C LEU A 68 -2.26 -20.62 22.51
N ILE A 69 -1.04 -20.14 22.27
CA ILE A 69 -0.13 -20.78 21.33
C ILE A 69 0.14 -22.22 21.75
N LYS A 70 0.29 -22.47 23.06
CA LYS A 70 0.44 -23.82 23.61
C LYS A 70 -0.79 -24.69 23.31
N ILE A 71 -1.98 -24.21 23.62
CA ILE A 71 -3.25 -24.92 23.32
C ILE A 71 -3.37 -25.21 21.83
N LEU A 72 -3.10 -24.22 20.96
CA LEU A 72 -3.14 -24.38 19.52
C LEU A 72 -2.12 -25.41 19.01
N LYS A 73 -0.92 -25.46 19.60
CA LYS A 73 0.11 -26.44 19.25
C LYS A 73 -0.22 -27.87 19.73
N GLU A 74 -0.73 -28.01 20.93
CA GLU A 74 -0.98 -29.32 21.55
C GLU A 74 -2.28 -29.95 21.06
N GLU A 75 -3.36 -29.17 20.96
CA GLU A 75 -4.69 -29.70 20.70
C GLU A 75 -5.09 -29.71 19.23
N PHE A 76 -4.46 -28.85 18.42
CA PHE A 76 -4.70 -28.80 16.97
C PHE A 76 -3.53 -29.41 16.16
N SER A 77 -2.62 -30.12 16.81
CA SER A 77 -1.45 -30.75 16.15
C SER A 77 -1.81 -31.97 15.33
N GLU A 78 -2.96 -32.62 15.58
CA GLU A 78 -3.41 -33.73 14.77
C GLU A 78 -3.85 -33.26 13.39
N VAL A 79 -3.01 -33.57 12.43
CA VAL A 79 -3.14 -33.20 11.02
C VAL A 79 -4.46 -33.76 10.47
N GLY A 80 -5.41 -32.88 10.17
CA GLY A 80 -6.54 -33.21 9.29
C GLY A 80 -7.93 -32.82 9.75
N GLN A 81 -8.15 -32.50 11.03
CA GLN A 81 -9.52 -32.25 11.50
C GLN A 81 -9.95 -30.78 11.45
N PHE A 82 -9.05 -29.83 11.71
CA PHE A 82 -9.39 -28.41 11.66
C PHE A 82 -8.26 -27.56 11.07
N ARG A 83 -8.63 -26.65 10.17
CA ARG A 83 -7.74 -25.60 9.67
C ARG A 83 -8.35 -24.25 9.99
N ILE A 84 -7.60 -23.42 10.70
CA ILE A 84 -7.98 -22.05 11.00
C ILE A 84 -7.26 -21.16 9.99
N ILE A 85 -8.01 -20.39 9.21
CA ILE A 85 -7.46 -19.37 8.28
C ILE A 85 -7.86 -18.02 8.83
N ILE A 86 -6.87 -17.20 9.16
CA ILE A 86 -7.05 -15.83 9.63
C ILE A 86 -6.62 -14.91 8.49
N SER A 87 -7.56 -14.11 7.99
CA SER A 87 -7.27 -13.10 6.96
C SER A 87 -7.29 -11.71 7.60
N ILE A 88 -6.19 -10.97 7.43
CA ILE A 88 -6.03 -9.60 7.92
C ILE A 88 -5.86 -8.69 6.70
N ASP A 89 -6.77 -7.73 6.56
CA ASP A 89 -6.80 -6.75 5.48
C ASP A 89 -6.94 -5.32 6.02
N ASP A 90 -6.88 -4.32 5.15
CA ASP A 90 -7.10 -2.90 5.48
C ASP A 90 -6.08 -2.32 6.50
N LEU A 91 -4.84 -2.79 6.51
CA LEU A 91 -3.78 -2.25 7.38
C LEU A 91 -3.36 -0.82 7.02
N ASP A 92 -3.85 -0.30 5.89
CA ASP A 92 -3.61 1.05 5.40
C ASP A 92 -4.66 2.07 5.83
N ARG A 93 -5.69 1.66 6.56
CA ARG A 93 -6.72 2.59 7.05
C ARG A 93 -6.14 3.67 7.96
N SER A 94 -6.71 4.86 7.85
CA SER A 94 -6.28 6.10 8.54
C SER A 94 -6.56 6.12 10.06
N TRP A 95 -6.89 4.98 10.68
CA TRP A 95 -7.12 4.90 12.13
C TRP A 95 -5.84 5.15 12.96
N LEU A 96 -4.67 5.05 12.35
CA LEU A 96 -3.42 5.51 12.92
C LEU A 96 -3.04 6.85 12.30
N SER A 97 -3.23 7.92 13.04
CA SER A 97 -2.97 9.29 12.59
C SER A 97 -1.50 9.62 12.36
N SER A 98 -0.59 8.87 13.00
CA SER A 98 0.86 9.01 12.85
C SER A 98 1.42 7.89 11.98
N SER A 99 2.19 8.25 10.95
CA SER A 99 2.86 7.28 10.06
C SER A 99 3.83 6.39 10.81
N ASP A 100 4.56 6.93 11.80
CA ASP A 100 5.58 6.20 12.53
C ASP A 100 4.96 5.12 13.41
N ILE A 101 3.92 5.47 14.17
CA ILE A 101 3.17 4.50 14.99
C ILE A 101 2.56 3.39 14.12
N ARG A 102 2.10 3.72 12.92
CA ARG A 102 1.55 2.74 11.98
C ARG A 102 2.59 1.70 11.56
N TYR A 103 3.80 2.13 11.19
CA TYR A 103 4.86 1.21 10.80
C TYR A 103 5.31 0.33 11.96
N ASP A 104 5.46 0.89 13.16
CA ASP A 104 5.81 0.13 14.36
C ASP A 104 4.74 -0.91 14.71
N PHE A 105 3.46 -0.53 14.62
CA PHE A 105 2.34 -1.43 14.88
C PHE A 105 2.29 -2.59 13.87
N ILE A 106 2.44 -2.30 12.58
CA ILE A 106 2.43 -3.36 11.55
C ILE A 106 3.69 -4.23 11.68
N ASN A 107 4.84 -3.66 12.01
CA ASN A 107 6.05 -4.45 12.29
C ASN A 107 5.84 -5.39 13.47
N ALA A 108 5.24 -4.92 14.56
CA ALA A 108 4.88 -5.76 15.71
C ALA A 108 3.89 -6.88 15.32
N LEU A 109 2.91 -6.59 14.46
CA LEU A 109 2.01 -7.60 13.91
C LEU A 109 2.76 -8.67 13.12
N LEU A 110 3.71 -8.29 12.26
CA LEU A 110 4.53 -9.22 11.49
C LEU A 110 5.44 -10.07 12.39
N GLU A 111 5.95 -9.52 13.50
CA GLU A 111 6.71 -10.30 14.49
C GLU A 111 5.80 -11.29 15.23
N ALA A 112 4.62 -10.89 15.67
CA ALA A 112 3.65 -11.78 16.29
C ALA A 112 3.22 -12.92 15.33
N PHE A 113 3.10 -12.60 14.03
CA PHE A 113 2.83 -13.60 13.00
C PHE A 113 3.88 -14.70 12.97
N ARG A 114 5.16 -14.37 13.09
CA ARG A 114 6.25 -15.34 13.09
C ARG A 114 6.15 -16.35 14.23
N GLU A 115 5.69 -15.93 15.41
CA GLU A 115 5.49 -16.83 16.55
C GLU A 115 4.40 -17.88 16.27
N LEU A 116 3.46 -17.58 15.37
CA LEU A 116 2.36 -18.47 14.99
C LEU A 116 2.69 -19.40 13.82
N LEU A 117 3.81 -19.21 13.13
CA LEU A 117 4.21 -20.07 12.00
C LEU A 117 4.40 -21.55 12.41
N ASP A 118 4.77 -21.80 13.66
CA ASP A 118 4.94 -23.15 14.19
C ASP A 118 3.63 -23.89 14.45
N VAL A 119 2.49 -23.20 14.41
CA VAL A 119 1.17 -23.77 14.64
C VAL A 119 0.60 -24.30 13.34
N LYS A 120 0.80 -25.58 13.04
CA LYS A 120 0.49 -26.20 11.75
C LYS A 120 -0.98 -26.10 11.32
N SER A 121 -1.90 -26.00 12.27
CA SER A 121 -3.34 -25.89 12.02
C SER A 121 -3.80 -24.46 11.71
N VAL A 122 -2.95 -23.45 11.90
CA VAL A 122 -3.26 -22.03 11.68
C VAL A 122 -2.53 -21.54 10.45
N LYS A 123 -3.26 -20.88 9.55
CA LYS A 123 -2.70 -20.12 8.43
C LYS A 123 -3.17 -18.68 8.54
N ILE A 124 -2.23 -17.76 8.54
CA ILE A 124 -2.51 -16.32 8.54
C ILE A 124 -2.19 -15.75 7.17
N LEU A 125 -3.10 -14.98 6.61
CA LEU A 125 -2.96 -14.24 5.37
C LEU A 125 -3.03 -12.76 5.72
N ILE A 126 -1.97 -12.02 5.45
CA ILE A 126 -1.91 -10.57 5.68
C ILE A 126 -1.85 -9.90 4.32
N SER A 127 -2.88 -9.10 4.01
CA SER A 127 -2.89 -8.24 2.84
C SER A 127 -2.24 -6.91 3.22
N ILE A 128 -1.14 -6.58 2.53
CA ILE A 128 -0.38 -5.36 2.79
C ILE A 128 0.03 -4.70 1.48
N ARG A 129 -0.02 -3.38 1.44
CA ARG A 129 0.40 -2.61 0.26
C ARG A 129 1.93 -2.52 0.21
N THR A 130 2.47 -2.49 -1.01
CA THR A 130 3.93 -2.43 -1.25
C THR A 130 4.57 -1.19 -0.61
N ASP A 131 3.93 -0.01 -0.70
CA ASP A 131 4.43 1.24 -0.10
C ASP A 131 4.55 1.14 1.43
N ILE A 132 3.59 0.50 2.10
CA ILE A 132 3.62 0.28 3.55
C ILE A 132 4.73 -0.71 3.92
N LEU A 133 4.84 -1.82 3.19
CA LEU A 133 5.87 -2.82 3.44
C LEU A 133 7.28 -2.25 3.25
N MET A 134 7.50 -1.48 2.18
CA MET A 134 8.76 -0.76 1.95
C MET A 134 9.03 0.27 3.06
N GLY A 135 8.01 0.99 3.51
CA GLY A 135 8.12 1.92 4.64
C GLY A 135 8.59 1.23 5.93
N ILE A 136 8.11 0.01 6.19
CA ILE A 136 8.55 -0.80 7.34
C ILE A 136 10.03 -1.14 7.21
N TYR A 137 10.47 -1.70 6.08
CA TYR A 137 11.88 -2.08 5.88
C TYR A 137 12.81 -0.87 5.98
N ASN A 138 12.42 0.28 5.44
CA ASN A 138 13.23 1.49 5.51
C ASN A 138 13.36 2.07 6.93
N LYS A 139 12.34 1.91 7.78
CA LYS A 139 12.30 2.52 9.12
C LYS A 139 12.75 1.58 10.25
N THR A 140 12.54 0.26 10.12
CA THR A 140 12.65 -0.67 11.26
C THR A 140 13.89 -1.56 11.24
N LEU A 141 14.85 -1.38 10.34
CA LEU A 141 16.02 -2.25 10.16
C LEU A 141 15.65 -3.75 10.04
N ARG A 142 14.42 -4.05 9.67
CA ARG A 142 13.94 -5.41 9.46
C ARG A 142 14.66 -6.01 8.26
N GLN A 143 15.12 -7.26 8.39
CA GLN A 143 15.77 -7.98 7.29
C GLN A 143 14.70 -8.58 6.38
N ASP A 144 14.54 -8.02 5.18
CA ASP A 144 13.59 -8.47 4.16
C ASP A 144 13.86 -9.91 3.68
N GLU A 145 15.12 -10.32 3.59
CA GLU A 145 15.53 -11.68 3.20
C GLU A 145 14.80 -12.78 3.99
N LYS A 146 14.56 -12.55 5.29
CA LYS A 146 13.86 -13.51 6.14
C LYS A 146 12.37 -13.61 5.87
N ASP A 147 11.80 -12.60 5.24
CA ASP A 147 10.38 -12.52 4.93
C ASP A 147 10.07 -12.95 3.50
N GLN A 148 11.04 -12.94 2.59
CA GLN A 148 10.84 -13.21 1.15
C GLN A 148 10.09 -14.52 0.88
N SER A 149 10.40 -15.59 1.63
CA SER A 149 9.71 -16.88 1.48
C SER A 149 8.24 -16.86 1.93
N LEU A 150 7.83 -15.84 2.67
CA LEU A 150 6.48 -15.68 3.22
C LEU A 150 5.65 -14.67 2.42
N ILE A 151 6.28 -13.92 1.52
CA ILE A 151 5.64 -12.86 0.75
C ILE A 151 5.27 -13.39 -0.62
N TYR A 152 4.02 -13.17 -1.00
CA TYR A 152 3.50 -13.41 -2.33
C TYR A 152 3.06 -12.08 -2.96
N SER A 153 3.76 -11.68 -4.03
CA SER A 153 3.42 -10.48 -4.77
C SER A 153 2.23 -10.73 -5.69
N VAL A 154 1.16 -9.96 -5.52
CA VAL A 154 -0.02 -10.02 -6.40
C VAL A 154 0.15 -8.99 -7.51
N SER A 155 0.30 -9.47 -8.72
CA SER A 155 0.37 -8.64 -9.95
C SER A 155 -0.71 -9.07 -10.93
N TRP A 156 -1.11 -8.16 -11.80
CA TRP A 156 -2.12 -8.38 -12.83
C TRP A 156 -1.49 -8.19 -14.20
N SER A 157 -1.80 -9.07 -15.12
CA SER A 157 -1.51 -8.86 -16.53
C SER A 157 -2.61 -8.01 -17.19
N LYS A 158 -2.28 -7.39 -18.33
CA LYS A 158 -3.26 -6.63 -19.13
C LYS A 158 -4.46 -7.50 -19.52
N ASP A 159 -4.23 -8.76 -19.87
CA ASP A 159 -5.29 -9.69 -20.27
C ASP A 159 -6.21 -10.09 -19.12
N GLU A 160 -5.67 -10.31 -17.93
CA GLU A 160 -6.49 -10.58 -16.75
C GLU A 160 -7.38 -9.38 -16.38
N ILE A 161 -6.85 -8.15 -16.47
CA ILE A 161 -7.65 -6.95 -16.23
C ILE A 161 -8.73 -6.81 -17.30
N ARG A 162 -8.44 -7.07 -18.58
CA ARG A 162 -9.43 -7.08 -19.66
C ARG A 162 -10.54 -8.08 -19.36
N GLN A 163 -10.20 -9.30 -18.96
CA GLN A 163 -11.19 -10.30 -18.56
C GLN A 163 -12.07 -9.85 -17.40
N ILE A 164 -11.51 -9.16 -16.40
CA ILE A 164 -12.31 -8.60 -15.29
C ILE A 164 -13.34 -7.59 -15.82
N ILE A 165 -12.95 -6.71 -16.74
CA ILE A 165 -13.85 -5.73 -17.34
C ILE A 165 -14.93 -6.45 -18.16
N ASP A 166 -14.56 -7.42 -18.99
CA ASP A 166 -15.47 -8.22 -19.81
C ASP A 166 -16.49 -8.97 -18.95
N MET A 167 -16.06 -9.59 -17.86
CA MET A 167 -16.97 -10.25 -16.92
C MET A 167 -17.97 -9.28 -16.29
N ARG A 168 -17.54 -8.07 -15.92
CA ARG A 168 -18.42 -7.03 -15.36
C ARG A 168 -19.45 -6.53 -16.39
N ILE A 169 -19.01 -6.30 -17.63
CA ILE A 169 -19.88 -5.92 -18.75
C ILE A 169 -20.96 -7.00 -18.96
N ASN A 170 -20.53 -8.26 -19.09
CA ASN A 170 -21.42 -9.38 -19.33
C ASN A 170 -22.37 -9.64 -18.15
N HIS A 171 -21.91 -9.47 -16.91
CA HIS A 171 -22.78 -9.55 -15.74
C HIS A 171 -23.89 -8.49 -15.78
N LEU A 172 -23.53 -7.24 -16.11
CA LEU A 172 -24.49 -6.15 -16.26
C LEU A 172 -25.52 -6.43 -17.37
N ILE A 173 -25.03 -6.87 -18.55
CA ILE A 173 -25.88 -7.17 -19.72
C ILE A 173 -26.86 -8.28 -19.41
N LYS A 174 -26.38 -9.37 -18.81
CA LYS A 174 -27.23 -10.50 -18.41
C LYS A 174 -28.30 -10.08 -17.41
N ASN A 175 -27.96 -9.32 -16.40
CA ASN A 175 -28.86 -8.98 -15.31
C ASN A 175 -29.84 -7.87 -15.69
N LYS A 176 -29.40 -6.82 -16.39
CA LYS A 176 -30.18 -5.64 -16.70
C LYS A 176 -30.96 -5.80 -18.02
N TYR A 177 -30.31 -6.35 -19.03
CA TYR A 177 -30.88 -6.47 -20.37
C TYR A 177 -31.34 -7.87 -20.73
N LYS A 178 -31.11 -8.87 -19.85
CA LYS A 178 -31.45 -10.29 -20.02
C LYS A 178 -30.98 -10.87 -21.36
N SER A 179 -29.89 -10.33 -21.89
CA SER A 179 -29.28 -10.80 -23.13
C SER A 179 -28.22 -11.86 -22.83
N SER A 180 -28.14 -12.89 -23.66
CA SER A 180 -27.12 -13.92 -23.63
C SER A 180 -25.92 -13.59 -24.54
N ARG A 181 -25.95 -12.49 -25.29
CA ARG A 181 -24.84 -12.07 -26.15
C ARG A 181 -23.65 -11.64 -25.30
N ALA A 182 -22.49 -12.28 -25.49
CA ALA A 182 -21.27 -11.83 -24.90
C ALA A 182 -20.76 -10.56 -25.60
N ILE A 183 -20.38 -9.56 -24.82
CA ILE A 183 -19.81 -8.30 -25.28
C ILE A 183 -18.50 -8.09 -24.51
N THR A 184 -17.46 -7.73 -25.21
CA THR A 184 -16.14 -7.46 -24.63
C THR A 184 -15.90 -5.96 -24.51
N MET A 185 -14.88 -5.58 -23.74
CA MET A 185 -14.38 -4.20 -23.68
C MET A 185 -14.01 -3.72 -25.10
N ARG A 186 -13.42 -4.61 -25.90
CA ARG A 186 -13.00 -4.32 -27.27
C ARG A 186 -14.18 -4.03 -28.20
N ASP A 187 -15.33 -4.68 -28.02
CA ASP A 187 -16.54 -4.38 -28.78
C ASP A 187 -17.15 -3.00 -28.43
N ILE A 188 -16.91 -2.51 -27.21
CA ILE A 188 -17.41 -1.21 -26.77
C ILE A 188 -16.48 -0.08 -27.25
N PHE A 189 -15.17 -0.32 -27.26
CA PHE A 189 -14.12 0.62 -27.63
C PHE A 189 -13.49 0.23 -28.96
N ASP A 190 -14.31 -0.06 -29.98
CA ASP A 190 -13.88 -0.54 -31.32
C ASP A 190 -13.41 0.62 -32.22
N PHE A 191 -12.31 1.26 -31.80
CA PHE A 191 -11.62 2.33 -32.54
C PHE A 191 -10.17 2.49 -32.04
N ASP A 192 -9.36 3.18 -32.80
CA ASP A 192 -7.95 3.46 -32.46
C ASP A 192 -7.79 4.89 -31.94
N ILE A 193 -6.85 5.04 -30.99
CA ILE A 193 -6.36 6.32 -30.48
C ILE A 193 -4.85 6.33 -30.70
N ASN A 194 -4.33 7.25 -31.52
CA ASN A 194 -2.89 7.35 -31.84
C ASN A 194 -2.32 6.01 -32.34
N ASN A 195 -3.01 5.31 -33.23
CA ASN A 195 -2.63 3.99 -33.78
C ASN A 195 -2.56 2.85 -32.74
N VAL A 196 -3.16 3.02 -31.58
CA VAL A 196 -3.32 1.98 -30.55
C VAL A 196 -4.80 1.75 -30.35
N HIS A 197 -5.24 0.50 -30.32
CA HIS A 197 -6.64 0.17 -30.06
C HIS A 197 -7.10 0.73 -28.71
N ALA A 198 -8.31 1.32 -28.65
CA ALA A 198 -8.75 2.10 -27.50
C ALA A 198 -8.81 1.31 -26.18
N ASP A 199 -9.07 0.00 -26.21
CA ASP A 199 -9.00 -0.86 -25.03
C ASP A 199 -7.57 -0.98 -24.50
N ASP A 200 -6.58 -1.16 -25.38
CA ASP A 200 -5.15 -1.18 -25.03
C ASP A 200 -4.67 0.19 -24.55
N TYR A 201 -5.11 1.27 -25.23
CA TYR A 201 -4.82 2.64 -24.82
C TYR A 201 -5.27 2.93 -23.37
N ILE A 202 -6.48 2.50 -23.03
CA ILE A 202 -7.04 2.66 -21.68
C ILE A 202 -6.20 1.82 -20.66
N LEU A 203 -5.97 0.54 -20.97
CA LEU A 203 -5.29 -0.36 -20.04
C LEU A 203 -3.83 0.04 -19.79
N ASP A 204 -3.12 0.56 -20.80
CA ASP A 204 -1.74 1.06 -20.65
C ASP A 204 -1.63 2.24 -19.68
N ARG A 205 -2.74 2.92 -19.39
CA ARG A 205 -2.81 4.06 -18.46
C ARG A 205 -3.27 3.71 -17.06
N THR A 206 -3.49 2.44 -16.75
CA THR A 206 -4.10 2.01 -15.48
C THR A 206 -3.12 1.49 -14.44
N MET A 207 -1.81 1.60 -14.66
CA MET A 207 -0.78 1.00 -13.80
C MET A 207 -1.05 -0.50 -13.50
N LEU A 208 -1.76 -1.19 -14.39
CA LEU A 208 -2.21 -2.58 -14.29
C LEU A 208 -2.88 -2.92 -12.95
N ARG A 209 -3.73 -2.00 -12.47
CA ARG A 209 -4.56 -2.21 -11.27
C ARG A 209 -6.03 -2.35 -11.68
N PRO A 210 -6.75 -3.42 -11.29
CA PRO A 210 -8.16 -3.61 -11.66
C PRO A 210 -9.06 -2.43 -11.28
N ARG A 211 -8.84 -1.83 -10.11
CA ARG A 211 -9.59 -0.65 -9.65
C ARG A 211 -9.41 0.54 -10.60
N ASP A 212 -8.19 0.75 -11.07
CA ASP A 212 -7.88 1.86 -11.97
C ASP A 212 -8.55 1.65 -13.33
N ALA A 213 -8.50 0.43 -13.86
CA ALA A 213 -9.17 0.09 -15.13
C ALA A 213 -10.70 0.28 -15.05
N ILE A 214 -11.33 -0.22 -13.99
CA ILE A 214 -12.76 -0.01 -13.73
C ILE A 214 -13.07 1.48 -13.60
N SER A 215 -12.23 2.23 -12.91
CA SER A 215 -12.41 3.68 -12.73
C SER A 215 -12.31 4.42 -14.05
N PHE A 216 -11.32 4.13 -14.88
CA PHE A 216 -11.15 4.78 -16.18
C PHE A 216 -12.35 4.49 -17.12
N VAL A 217 -12.76 3.22 -17.22
CA VAL A 217 -13.95 2.85 -17.99
C VAL A 217 -15.20 3.59 -17.47
N ASN A 218 -15.36 3.71 -16.16
CA ASN A 218 -16.47 4.47 -15.58
C ASN A 218 -16.41 5.96 -15.91
N TYR A 219 -15.21 6.57 -16.01
CA TYR A 219 -15.10 7.94 -16.50
C TYR A 219 -15.51 8.05 -17.97
N CYS A 220 -15.08 7.11 -18.83
CA CYS A 220 -15.53 7.08 -20.23
C CYS A 220 -17.07 6.99 -20.33
N LEU A 221 -17.69 6.11 -19.53
CA LEU A 221 -19.16 5.97 -19.53
C LEU A 221 -19.88 7.24 -19.05
N LYS A 222 -19.30 7.97 -18.08
CA LYS A 222 -19.86 9.25 -17.61
C LYS A 222 -19.73 10.37 -18.64
N GLU A 223 -18.60 10.45 -19.36
CA GLU A 223 -18.41 11.43 -20.43
C GLU A 223 -19.29 11.15 -21.63
N CYS A 224 -19.72 9.89 -21.80
CA CYS A 224 -20.62 9.45 -22.84
C CYS A 224 -22.09 9.65 -22.50
N ASP A 225 -22.45 10.17 -21.33
CA ASP A 225 -23.84 10.33 -20.89
C ASP A 225 -24.63 11.24 -21.86
N GLY A 226 -25.76 10.73 -22.34
CA GLY A 226 -26.58 11.39 -23.36
C GLY A 226 -26.14 11.16 -24.82
N THR A 227 -25.06 10.39 -25.07
CA THR A 227 -24.63 10.00 -26.44
C THR A 227 -24.87 8.52 -26.70
N VAL A 228 -24.87 8.14 -28.00
CA VAL A 228 -25.17 6.75 -28.42
C VAL A 228 -23.92 5.89 -28.51
N SER A 229 -22.72 6.51 -28.58
CA SER A 229 -21.46 5.79 -28.79
C SER A 229 -20.28 6.46 -28.06
N ILE A 230 -19.34 5.65 -27.64
CA ILE A 230 -18.05 6.11 -27.16
C ILE A 230 -17.13 6.34 -28.36
N ASN A 231 -16.39 7.44 -28.37
CA ASN A 231 -15.42 7.78 -29.39
C ASN A 231 -14.09 8.24 -28.74
N GLN A 232 -13.12 8.58 -29.56
CA GLN A 232 -11.80 9.04 -29.14
C GLN A 232 -11.89 10.25 -28.20
N ASP A 233 -12.71 11.26 -28.51
CA ASP A 233 -12.82 12.49 -27.71
C ASP A 233 -13.33 12.19 -26.30
N VAL A 234 -14.32 11.30 -26.18
CA VAL A 234 -14.85 10.83 -24.89
C VAL A 234 -13.74 10.19 -24.04
N VAL A 235 -12.89 9.35 -24.64
CA VAL A 235 -11.79 8.69 -23.92
C VAL A 235 -10.74 9.70 -23.49
N LEU A 236 -10.39 10.67 -24.33
CA LEU A 236 -9.41 11.72 -24.00
C LEU A 236 -9.92 12.64 -22.88
N MET A 237 -11.20 13.03 -22.90
CA MET A 237 -11.83 13.80 -21.83
C MET A 237 -11.87 13.02 -20.51
N ALA A 238 -12.19 11.73 -20.58
CA ALA A 238 -12.17 10.82 -19.44
C ALA A 238 -10.78 10.65 -18.86
N GLU A 239 -9.74 10.59 -19.69
CA GLU A 239 -8.34 10.49 -19.30
C GLU A 239 -7.90 11.66 -18.42
N GLU A 240 -8.31 12.90 -18.74
CA GLU A 240 -8.00 14.09 -17.93
C GLU A 240 -8.51 13.94 -16.48
N LYS A 241 -9.75 13.50 -16.35
CA LYS A 241 -10.37 13.29 -15.03
C LYS A 241 -9.76 12.11 -14.30
N PHE A 242 -9.48 11.04 -15.02
CA PHE A 242 -8.82 9.85 -14.49
C PHE A 242 -7.41 10.20 -14.01
N PHE A 243 -6.60 10.89 -14.82
CA PHE A 243 -5.26 11.35 -14.45
C PHE A 243 -5.28 12.15 -13.14
N SER A 244 -6.15 13.16 -13.05
CA SER A 244 -6.25 14.01 -11.87
C SER A 244 -6.62 13.20 -10.61
N SER A 245 -7.51 12.23 -10.76
CA SER A 245 -7.90 11.33 -9.67
C SER A 245 -6.76 10.38 -9.29
N ARG A 246 -6.10 9.78 -10.28
CA ARG A 246 -5.02 8.82 -10.05
C ARG A 246 -3.76 9.46 -9.47
N LYS A 247 -3.39 10.66 -9.97
CA LYS A 247 -2.28 11.44 -9.41
C LYS A 247 -2.50 11.74 -7.92
N ARG A 248 -3.72 12.21 -7.54
CA ARG A 248 -4.06 12.45 -6.12
C ARG A 248 -3.94 11.19 -5.28
N ALA A 249 -4.42 10.05 -5.80
CA ALA A 249 -4.32 8.77 -5.10
C ALA A 249 -2.85 8.36 -4.93
N LEU A 250 -2.02 8.50 -5.97
CA LEU A 250 -0.59 8.17 -5.94
C LEU A 250 0.17 9.06 -4.93
N VAL A 251 -0.12 10.37 -4.92
CA VAL A 251 0.43 11.28 -3.92
C VAL A 251 0.04 10.84 -2.50
N SER A 252 -1.22 10.51 -2.27
CA SER A 252 -1.69 10.02 -0.96
C SER A 252 -1.05 8.70 -0.55
N GLU A 253 -0.70 7.83 -1.50
CA GLU A 253 0.01 6.58 -1.25
C GLU A 253 1.43 6.81 -0.73
N TRP A 254 2.16 7.77 -1.31
CA TRP A 254 3.60 7.94 -1.11
C TRP A 254 4.03 9.14 -0.25
N VAL A 255 3.11 10.08 0.06
CA VAL A 255 3.43 11.30 0.81
C VAL A 255 4.03 11.04 2.20
N THR A 256 3.75 9.89 2.79
CA THR A 256 4.31 9.51 4.09
C THR A 256 5.81 9.19 4.03
N ILE A 257 6.31 8.78 2.87
CA ILE A 257 7.72 8.49 2.62
C ILE A 257 8.38 9.69 1.95
N TYR A 258 7.75 10.23 0.90
CA TYR A 258 8.22 11.36 0.09
C TYR A 258 7.27 12.53 0.23
N LYS A 259 7.51 13.46 1.15
CA LYS A 259 6.60 14.60 1.42
C LYS A 259 6.32 15.43 0.18
N ASN A 260 7.32 15.64 -0.67
CA ASN A 260 7.24 16.45 -1.90
C ASN A 260 6.91 15.62 -3.15
N ILE A 261 6.29 14.44 -2.99
CA ILE A 261 6.04 13.51 -4.11
C ILE A 261 5.20 14.13 -5.24
N ALA A 262 4.32 15.09 -4.93
CA ALA A 262 3.54 15.80 -5.94
C ALA A 262 4.44 16.56 -6.91
N ASP A 263 5.43 17.30 -6.39
CA ASP A 263 6.39 18.07 -7.17
C ASP A 263 7.35 17.17 -7.94
N TYR A 264 7.74 16.04 -7.35
CA TYR A 264 8.55 15.02 -8.04
C TYR A 264 7.80 14.44 -9.26
N ILE A 265 6.50 14.17 -9.15
CA ILE A 265 5.69 13.70 -10.28
C ILE A 265 5.51 14.81 -11.32
N ASP A 266 5.25 16.05 -10.89
CA ASP A 266 5.03 17.18 -11.80
C ASP A 266 6.27 17.54 -12.61
N SER A 267 7.44 17.35 -12.03
CA SER A 267 8.71 17.63 -12.70
C SER A 267 8.98 16.71 -13.90
N LEU A 268 8.27 15.57 -14.05
CA LEU A 268 8.31 14.75 -15.26
C LEU A 268 7.94 15.52 -16.54
N SER A 269 7.08 16.53 -16.42
CA SER A 269 6.68 17.40 -17.55
C SER A 269 7.83 18.20 -18.16
N LEU A 270 8.92 18.37 -17.43
CA LEU A 270 10.13 19.06 -17.88
C LEU A 270 11.08 18.16 -18.67
N LEU A 271 10.92 16.84 -18.61
CA LEU A 271 11.67 15.93 -19.49
C LEU A 271 11.29 16.21 -20.96
N LYS A 272 12.26 16.34 -21.85
CA LYS A 272 12.03 16.68 -23.27
C LYS A 272 11.52 15.50 -24.08
N GLU A 273 11.81 14.28 -23.66
CA GLU A 273 11.47 13.03 -24.35
C GLU A 273 10.74 12.10 -23.41
N HIS A 274 9.79 11.31 -23.95
CA HIS A 274 9.07 10.32 -23.16
C HIS A 274 9.85 9.01 -22.96
N GLU A 275 10.79 8.76 -23.88
CA GLU A 275 11.74 7.67 -23.84
C GLU A 275 13.15 8.25 -23.78
N PHE A 276 13.91 7.95 -22.76
CA PHE A 276 15.17 8.60 -22.46
C PHE A 276 16.16 7.68 -21.75
N SER A 277 17.42 8.09 -21.71
CA SER A 277 18.47 7.48 -20.89
C SER A 277 19.16 8.55 -20.04
N LEU A 278 19.86 8.16 -18.98
CA LEU A 278 20.63 9.13 -18.18
C LEU A 278 21.65 9.90 -19.03
N LYS A 279 22.17 9.28 -20.08
CA LYS A 279 23.10 9.89 -21.03
C LYS A 279 22.42 10.87 -21.98
N SER A 280 21.15 10.63 -22.36
CA SER A 280 20.46 11.49 -23.34
C SER A 280 19.93 12.78 -22.71
N ILE A 281 19.76 12.84 -21.37
CA ILE A 281 19.30 14.06 -20.69
C ILE A 281 20.46 15.02 -20.52
N ALA A 282 20.36 16.22 -21.12
CA ALA A 282 21.34 17.28 -20.97
C ALA A 282 21.42 17.74 -19.48
N GLU A 283 22.63 18.09 -19.02
CA GLU A 283 22.84 18.55 -17.63
C GLU A 283 21.99 19.78 -17.30
N ASP A 284 21.81 20.71 -18.24
CA ASP A 284 20.95 21.87 -18.05
C ASP A 284 19.50 21.46 -17.76
N ASN A 285 18.99 20.41 -18.43
CA ASN A 285 17.63 19.91 -18.19
C ASN A 285 17.51 19.21 -16.85
N LYS A 286 18.54 18.45 -16.42
CA LYS A 286 18.57 17.86 -15.06
C LYS A 286 18.53 18.95 -14.00
N ASN A 287 19.34 20.02 -14.17
CA ASN A 287 19.38 21.15 -13.27
C ASN A 287 18.05 21.92 -13.24
N GLU A 288 17.41 22.12 -14.40
CA GLU A 288 16.07 22.73 -14.49
C GLU A 288 15.04 21.95 -13.67
N ILE A 289 15.04 20.60 -13.81
CA ILE A 289 14.13 19.72 -13.07
C ILE A 289 14.37 19.81 -11.55
N LEU A 290 15.64 19.72 -11.12
CA LEU A 290 15.97 19.79 -9.69
C LEU A 290 15.66 21.19 -9.11
N THR A 291 15.92 22.27 -9.84
CA THR A 291 15.57 23.64 -9.45
C THR A 291 14.05 23.79 -9.31
N TYR A 292 13.28 23.27 -10.27
CA TYR A 292 11.82 23.29 -10.20
C TYR A 292 11.29 22.67 -8.90
N ILE A 293 11.89 21.55 -8.46
CA ILE A 293 11.50 20.87 -7.21
C ILE A 293 11.93 21.69 -6.00
N LEU A 294 13.15 22.24 -6.02
CA LEU A 294 13.71 23.03 -4.93
C LEU A 294 12.89 24.29 -4.66
N ASP A 295 12.50 25.01 -5.71
CA ASP A 295 11.74 26.27 -5.60
C ASP A 295 10.31 26.08 -5.05
N ARG A 296 9.79 24.84 -5.06
CA ARG A 296 8.45 24.50 -4.56
C ARG A 296 8.43 23.93 -3.16
N ALA A 297 9.57 23.47 -2.67
CA ALA A 297 9.66 22.95 -1.31
C ALA A 297 9.42 24.07 -0.30
N SER A 298 8.50 23.86 0.63
CA SER A 298 8.39 24.72 1.79
C SER A 298 9.49 24.38 2.81
N SER A 299 9.90 25.34 3.63
CA SER A 299 10.90 25.09 4.68
C SER A 299 10.50 24.02 5.69
N GLU A 300 9.20 23.73 5.84
CA GLU A 300 8.66 22.68 6.70
C GLU A 300 8.79 21.28 6.07
N ASP A 301 8.89 21.22 4.74
CA ASP A 301 9.00 19.96 3.98
C ASP A 301 10.44 19.54 3.73
N GLU A 302 11.40 20.40 4.05
CA GLU A 302 12.82 20.10 3.95
C GLU A 302 13.22 19.04 4.99
N ASN A 303 13.67 17.90 4.49
CA ASN A 303 14.24 16.83 5.30
C ASN A 303 15.46 16.24 4.57
N ALA A 304 16.23 15.42 5.27
CA ALA A 304 17.47 14.83 4.71
C ALA A 304 17.22 14.05 3.39
N LEU A 305 16.07 13.41 3.25
CA LEU A 305 15.71 12.67 2.03
C LEU A 305 15.41 13.63 0.88
N HIS A 306 14.64 14.71 1.13
CA HIS A 306 14.37 15.73 0.13
C HIS A 306 15.67 16.39 -0.34
N THR A 307 16.53 16.81 0.59
CA THR A 307 17.84 17.39 0.28
C THR A 307 18.68 16.46 -0.60
N LYS A 308 18.71 15.16 -0.29
CA LYS A 308 19.41 14.17 -1.09
C LYS A 308 18.86 14.09 -2.52
N ILE A 309 17.54 14.14 -2.69
CA ILE A 309 16.85 14.05 -3.98
C ILE A 309 17.12 15.31 -4.83
N VAL A 310 16.99 16.51 -4.27
CA VAL A 310 17.19 17.77 -5.04
C VAL A 310 18.65 18.03 -5.38
N MET A 311 19.58 17.38 -4.71
CA MET A 311 21.01 17.47 -5.01
C MET A 311 21.51 16.42 -6.00
N ASN A 312 20.69 15.42 -6.32
CA ASN A 312 21.12 14.30 -7.17
C ASN A 312 19.99 13.79 -8.04
N PHE A 313 20.08 14.03 -9.34
CA PHE A 313 19.08 13.57 -10.31
C PHE A 313 18.88 12.05 -10.30
N ASP A 314 19.92 11.29 -10.01
CA ASP A 314 19.83 9.83 -9.91
C ASP A 314 18.91 9.38 -8.75
N GLU A 315 18.90 10.12 -7.64
CA GLU A 315 17.99 9.84 -6.54
C GLU A 315 16.54 10.17 -6.93
N LEU A 316 16.30 11.23 -7.67
CA LEU A 316 14.99 11.54 -8.23
C LEU A 316 14.50 10.43 -9.18
N MET A 317 15.37 9.92 -10.04
CA MET A 317 15.09 8.80 -10.93
C MET A 317 14.66 7.55 -10.15
N LYS A 318 15.32 7.25 -9.03
CA LYS A 318 14.92 6.13 -8.15
C LYS A 318 13.53 6.33 -7.59
N VAL A 319 13.19 7.55 -7.14
CA VAL A 319 11.85 7.87 -6.66
C VAL A 319 10.81 7.69 -7.77
N TRP A 320 11.04 8.22 -8.96
CA TRP A 320 10.13 8.05 -10.07
C TRP A 320 9.89 6.57 -10.43
N PHE A 321 10.95 5.76 -10.38
CA PHE A 321 10.84 4.32 -10.64
C PHE A 321 10.05 3.60 -9.53
N ILE A 322 10.39 3.83 -8.26
CA ILE A 322 9.72 3.22 -7.10
C ILE A 322 8.23 3.52 -7.09
N VAL A 323 7.87 4.76 -7.41
CA VAL A 323 6.47 5.22 -7.47
C VAL A 323 5.74 4.68 -8.70
N GLY A 324 6.49 4.21 -9.71
CA GLY A 324 5.96 3.60 -10.93
C GLY A 324 5.56 4.60 -12.01
N VAL A 325 6.05 5.85 -11.94
CA VAL A 325 5.80 6.87 -12.97
C VAL A 325 6.78 6.79 -14.13
N ILE A 326 7.91 6.07 -13.98
CA ILE A 326 8.78 5.63 -15.05
C ILE A 326 9.00 4.13 -14.99
N GLY A 327 9.30 3.53 -16.13
CA GLY A 327 9.67 2.11 -16.27
C GLY A 327 10.96 1.93 -17.05
N ILE A 328 11.55 0.75 -16.98
CA ILE A 328 12.71 0.34 -17.77
C ILE A 328 12.22 -0.35 -19.04
N LYS A 329 12.54 0.20 -20.20
CA LYS A 329 12.27 -0.45 -21.49
C LYS A 329 13.27 -1.58 -21.70
N ARG A 330 12.79 -2.83 -21.76
CA ARG A 330 13.59 -4.02 -22.02
C ARG A 330 13.58 -4.41 -23.50
N THR A 331 12.41 -4.30 -24.11
CA THR A 331 12.19 -4.50 -25.55
C THR A 331 11.19 -3.46 -26.04
N GLU A 332 10.88 -3.44 -27.34
CA GLU A 332 9.86 -2.54 -27.89
C GLU A 332 8.47 -2.74 -27.27
N THR A 333 8.19 -3.92 -26.74
CA THR A 333 6.89 -4.27 -26.18
C THR A 333 6.90 -4.51 -24.67
N LEU A 334 8.09 -4.58 -24.04
CA LEU A 334 8.24 -4.93 -22.64
C LEU A 334 8.85 -3.78 -21.84
N VAL A 335 8.03 -3.18 -20.99
CA VAL A 335 8.43 -2.19 -20.00
C VAL A 335 8.30 -2.81 -18.61
N VAL A 336 9.35 -2.71 -17.80
CA VAL A 336 9.40 -3.22 -16.43
C VAL A 336 9.29 -2.04 -15.47
N TYR A 337 8.24 -2.02 -14.66
CA TYR A 337 8.04 -1.07 -13.58
C TYR A 337 8.54 -1.65 -12.26
N SER A 338 8.69 -0.80 -11.25
CA SER A 338 9.02 -1.22 -9.89
C SER A 338 7.99 -2.22 -9.36
N SER A 339 8.49 -3.24 -8.68
CA SER A 339 7.69 -4.23 -7.96
C SER A 339 8.34 -4.53 -6.62
N TYR A 340 7.63 -5.26 -5.74
CA TYR A 340 8.23 -5.69 -4.48
C TYR A 340 9.54 -6.46 -4.67
N ASP A 341 9.61 -7.35 -5.67
CA ASP A 341 10.79 -8.17 -5.95
C ASP A 341 11.94 -7.38 -6.61
N LYS A 342 11.63 -6.20 -7.15
CA LYS A 342 12.59 -5.31 -7.81
C LYS A 342 12.26 -3.85 -7.49
N PRO A 343 12.40 -3.45 -6.22
CA PRO A 343 12.07 -2.10 -5.80
C PRO A 343 13.12 -1.09 -6.28
N ASP A 344 14.39 -1.52 -6.38
CA ASP A 344 15.51 -0.65 -6.62
C ASP A 344 15.80 -0.48 -8.11
N LEU A 345 16.12 0.75 -8.45
CA LEU A 345 16.63 1.11 -9.77
C LEU A 345 18.16 1.02 -9.77
N ASP A 346 18.69 0.07 -10.54
CA ASP A 346 20.11 0.08 -10.88
C ASP A 346 20.38 1.11 -11.97
N ILE A 347 21.08 2.17 -11.62
CA ILE A 347 21.44 3.32 -12.48
C ILE A 347 22.89 3.26 -13.00
N THR A 348 23.61 2.17 -12.73
CA THR A 348 25.01 2.02 -13.19
C THR A 348 25.13 1.97 -14.71
N ASP A 349 24.10 1.49 -15.40
CA ASP A 349 24.02 1.50 -16.85
C ASP A 349 23.38 2.79 -17.37
N ILE A 350 24.21 3.78 -17.69
CA ILE A 350 23.80 5.10 -18.18
C ILE A 350 23.09 5.07 -19.55
N ASN A 351 23.25 3.99 -20.33
CA ASN A 351 22.58 3.81 -21.63
C ASN A 351 21.24 3.11 -21.51
N ARG A 352 20.85 2.67 -20.29
CA ARG A 352 19.56 2.03 -20.06
C ARG A 352 18.43 2.96 -20.45
N THR A 353 17.49 2.45 -21.24
CA THR A 353 16.35 3.22 -21.71
C THR A 353 15.21 3.18 -20.69
N PHE A 354 14.75 4.34 -20.34
CA PHE A 354 13.58 4.57 -19.48
C PHE A 354 12.43 5.11 -20.31
N ILE A 355 11.22 4.86 -19.85
CA ILE A 355 10.00 5.39 -20.46
C ILE A 355 9.10 5.98 -19.38
N ILE A 356 8.54 7.16 -19.65
CA ILE A 356 7.50 7.73 -18.80
C ILE A 356 6.24 6.87 -18.93
N HIS A 357 5.62 6.52 -17.81
CA HIS A 357 4.37 5.78 -17.84
C HIS A 357 3.31 6.54 -18.65
N PRO A 358 2.56 5.87 -19.55
CA PRO A 358 1.64 6.55 -20.49
C PRO A 358 0.67 7.53 -19.86
N LEU A 359 0.19 7.24 -18.65
CA LEU A 359 -0.70 8.15 -17.91
C LEU A 359 -0.03 9.48 -17.54
N PHE A 360 1.28 9.49 -17.30
CA PHE A 360 2.04 10.67 -16.86
C PHE A 360 2.76 11.38 -18.03
N ASN A 361 2.68 10.82 -19.22
CA ASN A 361 3.19 11.46 -20.44
C ASN A 361 2.14 12.45 -20.99
N ARG A 362 2.12 13.66 -20.43
CA ARG A 362 1.09 14.70 -20.66
C ARG A 362 1.57 15.79 -21.61
N ARG A 363 2.01 15.42 -22.79
CA ARG A 363 2.48 16.34 -23.85
C ARG A 363 1.49 16.46 -24.97
#